data_2735fcde65fa3b6abc1ceb89cfc7d533
#
_entry.id   2735fcde65fa3b6abc1ceb89cfc7d533
#
_cell.length_a   1.000
_cell.length_b   1.000
_cell.length_c   1.000
_cell.angle_alpha   90.00
_cell.angle_beta   90.00
_cell.angle_gamma   90.00
#
_symmetry.space_group_name_H-M   'P 1'
#
loop_
_entity.id
_entity.type
_entity.pdbx_description
1 polymer ?
#
loop_
_entity_poly.entity_id
_entity_poly.type
_entity_poly.pdbx_seq_one_letter_code
_entity_poly.pdbx_strand_id
1 'polypeptide(L)'
;MGQKATPKLNIYQTETKIKIDGELNETVWQNCDVANQFYQSVPVDTSYAKSKTDVMTTYDNKYLYIAAVCYDTNSQPFIIQSLKRDFSYPISDAFAVYIDPYDDHTNGFSFAVNPKGVQREGLIQVGGNYGVTTAWDILWFSEVKIYNDRWIVEMAIPFSSLRFNPGMEKWRINFSRNDLKINEGYSWAAVPRNFNIASLPFCGELIWDKPIRKRKKSVAIIPYISGSSQKKYQPKNESPEFSQGFGGDARIGITNSLQLDLTINPDFSQVEVDRQVTNLSRFSLYFPERRNFFIENSDLFSDFGFRQIRPFFSRKIGLNNGNIIPIVGGARLSGKLNKDWRIGLMNIHTNKSGNTPQQNYTVAALQRRVLKNSTIGFIGLNRNSFDSSGINQSDYNRIIGTDFNFNTLDRKWAGKFFYHQSFKYREIHQ
;
A
#
# COMPACT_ATOMS: atom_id res chain seq x y z
N MET A 1 14.80 28.14 0.30
CA MET A 1 15.54 27.21 -0.57
C MET A 1 14.86 27.13 -1.92
N GLY A 2 15.61 27.34 -3.02
CA GLY A 2 15.06 27.18 -4.36
C GLY A 2 14.61 25.73 -4.59
N GLN A 3 13.49 25.53 -5.27
CA GLN A 3 13.00 24.20 -5.62
C GLN A 3 14.06 23.54 -6.54
N LYS A 4 14.68 22.45 -6.08
CA LYS A 4 15.64 21.71 -6.91
C LYS A 4 14.91 21.17 -8.15
N ALA A 5 15.56 21.17 -9.31
CA ALA A 5 14.96 20.68 -10.54
C ALA A 5 14.52 19.22 -10.38
N THR A 6 13.37 18.88 -10.93
CA THR A 6 12.88 17.50 -10.96
C THR A 6 13.80 16.67 -11.88
N PRO A 7 14.52 15.67 -11.37
CA PRO A 7 15.42 14.87 -12.19
C PRO A 7 14.64 13.98 -13.15
N LYS A 8 15.26 13.64 -14.29
CA LYS A 8 14.69 12.82 -15.35
C LYS A 8 15.58 11.63 -15.62
N LEU A 9 14.96 10.49 -15.88
CA LEU A 9 15.63 9.25 -16.26
C LEU A 9 14.91 8.66 -17.47
N ASN A 10 15.62 8.44 -18.56
CA ASN A 10 15.05 7.76 -19.71
C ASN A 10 15.15 6.24 -19.50
N ILE A 11 14.15 5.52 -19.94
CA ILE A 11 14.09 4.07 -19.87
C ILE A 11 13.83 3.50 -21.27
N TYR A 12 14.62 2.49 -21.64
CA TYR A 12 14.61 1.89 -22.96
C TYR A 12 14.18 0.43 -22.89
N GLN A 13 13.43 0.00 -23.90
CA GLN A 13 13.01 -1.40 -24.00
C GLN A 13 14.19 -2.29 -24.37
N THR A 14 14.36 -3.40 -23.66
CA THR A 14 15.36 -4.43 -23.99
C THR A 14 14.71 -5.69 -24.55
N GLU A 15 15.41 -6.35 -25.45
CA GLU A 15 15.12 -7.71 -25.89
C GLU A 15 16.06 -8.74 -25.21
N THR A 16 17.10 -8.25 -24.54
CA THR A 16 18.04 -9.09 -23.81
C THR A 16 17.35 -9.69 -22.60
N LYS A 17 17.47 -11.00 -22.42
CA LYS A 17 16.97 -11.67 -21.22
C LYS A 17 17.89 -11.34 -20.04
N ILE A 18 17.34 -10.69 -19.05
CA ILE A 18 18.04 -10.34 -17.81
C ILE A 18 17.86 -11.49 -16.81
N LYS A 19 18.94 -11.91 -16.21
CA LYS A 19 18.96 -12.87 -15.10
C LYS A 19 19.11 -12.10 -13.80
N ILE A 20 18.19 -12.28 -12.91
CA ILE A 20 18.22 -11.64 -11.59
C ILE A 20 19.12 -12.48 -10.69
N ASP A 21 20.41 -12.14 -10.59
CA ASP A 21 21.41 -12.87 -9.81
C ASP A 21 22.38 -11.97 -9.01
N GLY A 22 22.13 -10.64 -9.03
CA GLY A 22 22.95 -9.65 -8.34
C GLY A 22 24.26 -9.30 -9.06
N GLU A 23 24.41 -9.72 -10.32
CA GLU A 23 25.56 -9.42 -11.17
C GLU A 23 25.11 -8.62 -12.41
N LEU A 24 25.72 -7.47 -12.65
CA LEU A 24 25.39 -6.61 -13.79
C LEU A 24 26.28 -6.96 -15.00
N ASN A 25 26.17 -8.20 -15.47
CA ASN A 25 26.98 -8.74 -16.56
C ASN A 25 26.29 -8.64 -17.92
N GLU A 26 24.99 -8.35 -17.98
CA GLU A 26 24.29 -8.11 -19.23
C GLU A 26 24.65 -6.76 -19.83
N THR A 27 24.86 -6.75 -21.15
CA THR A 27 25.24 -5.55 -21.90
C THR A 27 24.21 -4.42 -21.83
N VAL A 28 22.95 -4.74 -21.54
CA VAL A 28 21.89 -3.74 -21.40
C VAL A 28 22.19 -2.71 -20.31
N TRP A 29 22.80 -3.13 -19.20
CA TRP A 29 23.11 -2.25 -18.07
C TRP A 29 24.16 -1.18 -18.43
N GLN A 30 25.02 -1.47 -19.41
CA GLN A 30 26.03 -0.50 -19.90
C GLN A 30 25.43 0.60 -20.78
N ASN A 31 24.23 0.36 -21.34
CA ASN A 31 23.55 1.27 -22.25
C ASN A 31 22.37 2.01 -21.60
N CYS A 32 22.13 1.83 -20.31
CA CYS A 32 21.08 2.53 -19.57
C CYS A 32 21.52 3.92 -19.12
N ASP A 33 20.58 4.85 -19.07
CA ASP A 33 20.78 6.08 -18.32
C ASP A 33 20.99 5.76 -16.84
N VAL A 34 21.83 6.52 -16.16
CA VAL A 34 22.19 6.31 -14.76
C VAL A 34 21.62 7.41 -13.89
N ALA A 35 20.73 7.06 -13.00
CA ALA A 35 20.28 7.92 -11.91
C ALA A 35 21.35 7.94 -10.80
N ASN A 36 22.06 9.02 -10.69
CA ASN A 36 23.12 9.25 -9.70
C ASN A 36 22.92 10.60 -8.99
N GLN A 37 23.92 11.10 -8.28
CA GLN A 37 23.86 12.38 -7.55
C GLN A 37 22.72 12.44 -6.54
N PHE A 38 22.62 11.42 -5.71
CA PHE A 38 21.62 11.38 -4.63
C PHE A 38 21.81 12.54 -3.65
N TYR A 39 20.71 13.05 -3.15
CA TYR A 39 20.67 14.05 -2.10
C TYR A 39 20.54 13.38 -0.74
N GLN A 40 21.19 13.94 0.25
CA GLN A 40 20.96 13.56 1.64
C GLN A 40 19.56 14.01 2.06
N SER A 41 18.82 13.14 2.74
CA SER A 41 17.49 13.40 3.31
C SER A 41 17.52 13.37 4.85
N VAL A 42 18.47 12.62 5.41
CA VAL A 42 18.73 12.50 6.85
C VAL A 42 20.24 12.49 7.07
N PRO A 43 20.77 13.18 8.06
CA PRO A 43 20.13 14.04 9.07
C PRO A 43 19.75 15.44 8.56
N VAL A 44 20.30 15.87 7.42
CA VAL A 44 20.06 17.18 6.79
C VAL A 44 19.66 16.98 5.34
N ASP A 45 18.91 17.91 4.74
CA ASP A 45 18.45 17.84 3.34
C ASP A 45 19.08 18.88 2.40
N THR A 46 20.22 19.42 2.79
CA THR A 46 20.92 20.50 2.06
C THR A 46 22.12 20.05 1.25
N SER A 47 22.65 18.85 1.51
CA SER A 47 23.86 18.30 0.89
C SER A 47 23.58 17.14 -0.08
N TYR A 48 24.59 16.76 -0.83
CA TYR A 48 24.59 15.50 -1.56
C TYR A 48 24.93 14.32 -0.65
N ALA A 49 24.57 13.12 -1.09
CA ALA A 49 24.91 11.87 -0.42
C ALA A 49 26.42 11.69 -0.33
N LYS A 50 26.92 11.22 0.81
CA LYS A 50 28.32 10.84 0.99
C LYS A 50 28.64 9.50 0.34
N SER A 51 27.72 8.54 0.46
CA SER A 51 27.85 7.24 -0.17
C SER A 51 27.21 7.27 -1.56
N LYS A 52 28.03 7.02 -2.59
CA LYS A 52 27.57 7.01 -3.98
C LYS A 52 26.55 5.87 -4.20
N THR A 53 25.55 6.15 -5.01
CA THR A 53 24.57 5.17 -5.50
C THR A 53 24.29 5.45 -6.97
N ASP A 54 24.42 4.43 -7.81
CA ASP A 54 24.11 4.49 -9.24
C ASP A 54 22.93 3.55 -9.50
N VAL A 55 21.87 4.03 -10.14
CA VAL A 55 20.68 3.24 -10.46
C VAL A 55 20.42 3.28 -11.95
N MET A 56 20.18 2.12 -12.52
CA MET A 56 19.85 1.90 -13.92
C MET A 56 18.48 1.25 -14.04
N THR A 57 17.75 1.58 -15.10
CA THR A 57 16.41 1.02 -15.35
C THR A 57 16.28 0.60 -16.81
N THR A 58 15.63 -0.54 -17.04
CA THR A 58 15.23 -1.03 -18.36
C THR A 58 13.94 -1.83 -18.26
N TYR A 59 13.32 -2.20 -19.35
CA TYR A 59 12.10 -2.99 -19.34
C TYR A 59 11.97 -3.90 -20.55
N ASP A 60 11.19 -4.95 -20.40
CA ASP A 60 10.70 -5.79 -21.49
C ASP A 60 9.16 -5.78 -21.56
N ASN A 61 8.58 -6.73 -22.25
CA ASN A 61 7.12 -6.85 -22.35
C ASN A 61 6.43 -7.33 -21.04
N LYS A 62 7.21 -7.80 -20.04
CA LYS A 62 6.70 -8.43 -18.81
C LYS A 62 7.12 -7.71 -17.55
N TYR A 63 8.34 -7.17 -17.51
CA TYR A 63 8.97 -6.68 -16.30
C TYR A 63 9.55 -5.27 -16.49
N LEU A 64 9.44 -4.49 -15.43
CA LEU A 64 10.31 -3.35 -15.17
C LEU A 64 11.52 -3.87 -14.40
N TYR A 65 12.72 -3.67 -14.92
CA TYR A 65 13.97 -4.04 -14.30
C TYR A 65 14.66 -2.83 -13.69
N ILE A 66 15.22 -2.99 -12.51
CA ILE A 66 15.96 -1.95 -11.80
C ILE A 66 17.23 -2.57 -11.23
N ALA A 67 18.36 -1.97 -11.54
CA ALA A 67 19.65 -2.33 -10.96
C ALA A 67 20.18 -1.16 -10.15
N ALA A 68 20.69 -1.41 -8.94
CA ALA A 68 21.32 -0.40 -8.10
C ALA A 68 22.68 -0.86 -7.62
N VAL A 69 23.69 -0.02 -7.83
CA VAL A 69 25.04 -0.17 -7.29
C VAL A 69 25.18 0.77 -6.10
N CYS A 70 25.17 0.23 -4.92
CA CYS A 70 25.30 0.95 -3.67
C CYS A 70 26.75 0.87 -3.17
N TYR A 71 27.58 1.87 -3.50
CA TYR A 71 28.98 1.90 -3.09
C TYR A 71 29.07 2.05 -1.56
N ASP A 72 29.98 1.31 -0.98
CA ASP A 72 30.14 1.21 0.46
C ASP A 72 31.60 0.91 0.80
N THR A 73 32.30 1.90 1.24
CA THR A 73 33.71 1.79 1.66
C THR A 73 33.86 1.58 3.18
N ASN A 74 32.73 1.59 3.91
CA ASN A 74 32.74 1.39 5.35
C ASN A 74 32.69 -0.11 5.67
N SER A 75 33.75 -0.64 6.24
CA SER A 75 33.92 -2.05 6.61
C SER A 75 33.04 -2.53 7.79
N GLN A 76 32.32 -1.61 8.44
CA GLN A 76 31.39 -1.98 9.49
C GLN A 76 30.24 -2.86 8.95
N PRO A 77 29.74 -3.81 9.74
CA PRO A 77 28.63 -4.65 9.32
C PRO A 77 27.37 -3.86 9.01
N PHE A 78 26.58 -4.31 8.04
CA PHE A 78 25.28 -3.72 7.74
C PHE A 78 24.33 -3.80 8.93
N ILE A 79 23.56 -2.74 9.14
CA ILE A 79 22.55 -2.68 10.19
C ILE A 79 21.26 -3.28 9.64
N ILE A 80 20.96 -4.51 10.06
CA ILE A 80 19.80 -5.27 9.60
C ILE A 80 19.09 -5.83 10.85
N GLN A 81 17.93 -5.27 11.15
CA GLN A 81 17.19 -5.70 12.34
C GLN A 81 16.36 -6.96 12.13
N SER A 82 15.98 -7.28 10.90
CA SER A 82 15.10 -8.41 10.63
C SER A 82 15.43 -9.06 9.29
N LEU A 83 15.42 -10.40 9.30
CA LEU A 83 15.43 -11.23 8.09
C LEU A 83 14.00 -11.63 7.67
N LYS A 84 12.99 -11.05 8.30
CA LYS A 84 11.59 -11.26 7.93
C LYS A 84 11.20 -10.28 6.83
N ARG A 85 10.45 -10.77 5.81
CA ARG A 85 9.79 -9.94 4.79
C ARG A 85 9.04 -8.78 5.45
N ASP A 86 8.93 -7.65 4.77
CA ASP A 86 8.33 -6.41 5.26
C ASP A 86 9.04 -5.80 6.47
N PHE A 87 10.35 -5.89 6.45
CA PHE A 87 11.20 -5.28 7.48
C PHE A 87 10.92 -3.77 7.62
N SER A 88 11.23 -3.21 8.78
CA SER A 88 11.08 -1.78 9.02
C SER A 88 12.19 -0.98 8.31
N TYR A 89 11.85 -0.30 7.21
CA TYR A 89 12.79 0.45 6.40
C TYR A 89 13.62 1.49 7.18
N PRO A 90 13.06 2.30 8.11
CA PRO A 90 13.83 3.35 8.80
C PRO A 90 14.95 2.85 9.71
N ILE A 91 14.97 1.57 10.04
CA ILE A 91 15.91 0.97 11.01
C ILE A 91 16.72 -0.18 10.40
N SER A 92 16.83 -0.21 9.07
CA SER A 92 17.63 -1.16 8.31
C SER A 92 18.39 -0.44 7.22
N ASP A 93 19.64 -0.86 6.97
CA ASP A 93 20.29 -0.58 5.69
C ASP A 93 19.41 -1.16 4.60
N ALA A 94 19.10 -0.36 3.58
CA ALA A 94 18.20 -0.78 2.51
C ALA A 94 18.29 0.14 1.30
N PHE A 95 17.93 -0.41 0.14
CA PHE A 95 17.62 0.33 -1.08
C PHE A 95 16.11 0.23 -1.34
N ALA A 96 15.49 1.34 -1.75
CA ALA A 96 14.06 1.37 -2.05
C ALA A 96 13.75 2.15 -3.32
N VAL A 97 12.66 1.74 -3.96
CA VAL A 97 12.06 2.35 -5.15
C VAL A 97 10.63 2.76 -4.84
N TYR A 98 10.25 3.95 -5.26
CA TYR A 98 8.90 4.49 -5.16
C TYR A 98 8.40 4.84 -6.56
N ILE A 99 7.24 4.30 -6.94
CA ILE A 99 6.71 4.42 -8.30
C ILE A 99 5.29 4.98 -8.24
N ASP A 100 5.02 6.07 -8.97
CA ASP A 100 3.68 6.55 -9.29
C ASP A 100 3.43 6.35 -10.79
N PRO A 101 2.73 5.28 -11.15
CA PRO A 101 2.51 4.92 -12.56
C PRO A 101 1.35 5.69 -13.20
N TYR A 102 0.74 6.62 -12.47
CA TYR A 102 -0.37 7.45 -12.95
C TYR A 102 0.01 8.91 -13.14
N ASP A 103 1.20 9.34 -12.69
CA ASP A 103 1.66 10.74 -12.67
C ASP A 103 0.63 11.68 -12.01
N ASP A 104 0.00 11.20 -10.92
CA ASP A 104 -1.05 11.96 -10.24
C ASP A 104 -0.77 12.26 -8.77
N HIS A 105 0.36 11.77 -8.25
CA HIS A 105 0.85 11.98 -6.90
C HIS A 105 -0.08 11.47 -5.79
N THR A 106 -1.05 10.62 -6.11
CA THR A 106 -2.04 10.15 -5.14
C THR A 106 -1.78 8.74 -4.63
N ASN A 107 -1.39 7.83 -5.52
CA ASN A 107 -1.14 6.43 -5.19
C ASN A 107 0.10 5.93 -5.91
N GLY A 108 0.86 5.12 -5.22
CA GLY A 108 2.06 4.51 -5.78
C GLY A 108 2.40 3.20 -5.11
N PHE A 109 3.51 2.65 -5.57
CA PHE A 109 4.07 1.40 -5.11
C PHE A 109 5.45 1.65 -4.53
N SER A 110 5.80 0.89 -3.51
CA SER A 110 7.14 0.86 -2.93
C SER A 110 7.69 -0.55 -2.96
N PHE A 111 8.94 -0.68 -3.37
CA PHE A 111 9.71 -1.92 -3.35
C PHE A 111 11.04 -1.64 -2.69
N ALA A 112 11.44 -2.46 -1.73
CA ALA A 112 12.71 -2.29 -1.06
C ALA A 112 13.37 -3.64 -0.77
N VAL A 113 14.69 -3.64 -0.71
CA VAL A 113 15.49 -4.78 -0.27
C VAL A 113 16.58 -4.30 0.68
N ASN A 114 16.94 -5.15 1.64
CA ASN A 114 18.10 -4.95 2.48
C ASN A 114 19.33 -5.72 1.93
N PRO A 115 20.54 -5.47 2.42
CA PRO A 115 21.74 -6.16 1.94
C PRO A 115 21.76 -7.70 2.11
N LYS A 116 20.81 -8.28 2.84
CA LYS A 116 20.60 -9.74 2.95
C LYS A 116 19.53 -10.28 2.01
N GLY A 117 19.09 -9.48 1.02
CA GLY A 117 18.09 -9.88 0.03
C GLY A 117 16.65 -9.97 0.56
N VAL A 118 16.39 -9.48 1.78
CA VAL A 118 15.02 -9.49 2.32
C VAL A 118 14.19 -8.43 1.62
N GLN A 119 13.07 -8.84 1.08
CA GLN A 119 12.12 -8.01 0.35
C GLN A 119 11.16 -7.27 1.28
N ARG A 120 10.77 -6.09 0.86
CA ARG A 120 9.68 -5.30 1.43
C ARG A 120 8.94 -4.63 0.30
N GLU A 121 7.64 -4.79 0.26
CA GLU A 121 6.78 -4.05 -0.66
C GLU A 121 5.63 -3.37 0.07
N GLY A 122 4.94 -2.48 -0.66
CA GLY A 122 3.77 -1.83 -0.12
C GLY A 122 3.16 -0.80 -1.03
N LEU A 123 1.98 -0.35 -0.62
CA LEU A 123 1.25 0.74 -1.27
C LEU A 123 1.59 2.07 -0.62
N ILE A 124 1.80 3.08 -1.47
CA ILE A 124 1.91 4.48 -1.05
C ILE A 124 0.55 5.11 -1.27
N GLN A 125 -0.03 5.67 -0.20
CA GLN A 125 -1.37 6.26 -0.25
C GLN A 125 -1.35 7.67 0.34
N VAL A 126 -2.09 8.58 -0.27
CA VAL A 126 -2.28 9.94 0.22
C VAL A 126 -3.28 9.92 1.38
N GLY A 127 -2.78 9.91 2.58
CA GLY A 127 -3.59 9.95 3.81
C GLY A 127 -2.92 10.76 4.89
N GLY A 128 -2.31 11.91 4.49
CA GLY A 128 -1.64 12.83 5.39
C GLY A 128 -0.13 12.65 5.53
N ASN A 129 0.45 11.47 5.28
CA ASN A 129 1.88 11.24 5.51
C ASN A 129 2.61 10.42 4.45
N TYR A 130 2.01 10.09 3.31
CA TYR A 130 2.63 9.25 2.28
C TYR A 130 3.37 8.03 2.84
N GLY A 131 2.81 7.42 3.88
CA GLY A 131 3.39 6.24 4.50
C GLY A 131 3.24 5.02 3.57
N VAL A 132 4.18 4.09 3.66
CA VAL A 132 4.10 2.81 2.96
C VAL A 132 3.35 1.81 3.81
N THR A 133 2.23 1.29 3.28
CA THR A 133 1.45 0.22 3.91
C THR A 133 1.95 -1.12 3.38
N THR A 134 2.59 -1.91 4.23
CA THR A 134 3.19 -3.21 3.88
C THR A 134 2.23 -4.39 4.03
N ALA A 135 0.95 -4.14 4.17
CA ALA A 135 -0.06 -5.20 4.20
C ALA A 135 -0.42 -5.73 2.79
N TRP A 136 0.14 -5.14 1.76
CA TRP A 136 -0.05 -5.52 0.36
C TRP A 136 1.11 -6.37 -0.11
N ASP A 137 0.82 -7.61 -0.41
CA ASP A 137 1.77 -8.60 -0.90
C ASP A 137 1.64 -8.81 -2.41
N ILE A 138 2.77 -8.90 -3.09
CA ILE A 138 2.81 -9.17 -4.52
C ILE A 138 4.05 -9.98 -4.90
N LEU A 139 3.93 -10.73 -5.99
CA LEU A 139 5.06 -11.44 -6.54
C LEU A 139 5.94 -10.48 -7.35
N TRP A 140 7.19 -10.37 -6.95
CA TRP A 140 8.29 -9.71 -7.67
C TRP A 140 9.61 -10.40 -7.32
N PHE A 141 10.66 -10.13 -8.08
CA PHE A 141 11.92 -10.83 -7.94
C PHE A 141 13.03 -9.84 -7.62
N SER A 142 13.95 -10.24 -6.77
CA SER A 142 15.16 -9.46 -6.47
C SER A 142 16.28 -10.37 -6.00
N GLU A 143 17.50 -9.99 -6.33
CA GLU A 143 18.73 -10.58 -5.79
C GLU A 143 19.69 -9.49 -5.35
N VAL A 144 20.48 -9.83 -4.35
CA VAL A 144 21.49 -8.92 -3.78
C VAL A 144 22.82 -9.64 -3.69
N LYS A 145 23.86 -8.97 -4.18
CA LYS A 145 25.24 -9.45 -4.05
C LYS A 145 26.12 -8.43 -3.37
N ILE A 146 26.85 -8.86 -2.34
CA ILE A 146 27.74 -8.01 -1.55
C ILE A 146 29.18 -8.21 -2.03
N TYR A 147 29.90 -7.11 -2.27
CA TYR A 147 31.30 -7.03 -2.60
C TYR A 147 32.05 -6.25 -1.48
N ASN A 148 33.36 -6.15 -1.60
CA ASN A 148 34.17 -5.46 -0.57
C ASN A 148 33.92 -3.95 -0.52
N ASP A 149 33.54 -3.34 -1.65
CA ASP A 149 33.42 -1.88 -1.84
C ASP A 149 32.00 -1.44 -2.20
N ARG A 150 31.05 -2.37 -2.34
CA ARG A 150 29.68 -2.11 -2.76
C ARG A 150 28.78 -3.30 -2.54
N TRP A 151 27.51 -3.08 -2.63
CA TRP A 151 26.51 -4.13 -2.83
C TRP A 151 25.62 -3.78 -4.01
N ILE A 152 25.18 -4.78 -4.74
CA ILE A 152 24.38 -4.66 -5.95
C ILE A 152 23.00 -5.23 -5.66
N VAL A 153 21.99 -4.54 -6.16
CA VAL A 153 20.60 -4.98 -6.13
C VAL A 153 20.11 -5.11 -7.55
N GLU A 154 19.52 -6.22 -7.90
CA GLU A 154 18.71 -6.37 -9.10
C GLU A 154 17.27 -6.67 -8.73
N MET A 155 16.34 -6.01 -9.42
CA MET A 155 14.90 -6.20 -9.24
C MET A 155 14.21 -6.42 -10.58
N ALA A 156 13.24 -7.34 -10.62
CA ALA A 156 12.31 -7.50 -11.72
C ALA A 156 10.88 -7.42 -11.20
N ILE A 157 10.19 -6.34 -11.55
CA ILE A 157 8.83 -6.03 -11.10
C ILE A 157 7.87 -6.32 -12.26
N PRO A 158 7.01 -7.35 -12.15
CA PRO A 158 6.08 -7.69 -13.23
C PRO A 158 5.08 -6.56 -13.49
N PHE A 159 4.88 -6.17 -14.73
CA PHE A 159 3.79 -5.23 -15.08
C PHE A 159 2.40 -5.79 -14.71
N SER A 160 2.28 -7.10 -14.61
CA SER A 160 1.07 -7.73 -14.08
C SER A 160 0.78 -7.38 -12.64
N SER A 161 1.78 -7.02 -11.89
CA SER A 161 1.73 -6.65 -10.49
C SER A 161 1.45 -5.17 -10.27
N LEU A 162 1.69 -4.33 -11.27
CA LEU A 162 1.48 -2.90 -11.22
C LEU A 162 0.17 -2.51 -11.91
N ARG A 163 -0.44 -1.45 -11.45
CA ARG A 163 -1.57 -0.82 -12.11
C ARG A 163 -1.13 0.49 -12.69
N PHE A 164 -1.42 0.72 -13.95
CA PHE A 164 -1.06 1.92 -14.68
C PHE A 164 -2.03 2.19 -15.82
N ASN A 165 -2.04 3.40 -16.31
CA ASN A 165 -2.76 3.75 -17.54
C ASN A 165 -1.88 3.39 -18.74
N PRO A 166 -2.40 2.63 -19.72
CA PRO A 166 -1.68 2.36 -20.96
C PRO A 166 -1.51 3.63 -21.77
N GLY A 167 -0.44 3.68 -22.56
CA GLY A 167 -0.14 4.80 -23.44
C GLY A 167 0.48 6.02 -22.74
N MET A 168 0.84 5.91 -21.45
CA MET A 168 1.59 6.96 -20.77
C MET A 168 3.04 6.99 -21.25
N GLU A 169 3.55 8.18 -21.54
CA GLU A 169 4.92 8.42 -21.95
C GLU A 169 5.88 8.57 -20.76
N LYS A 170 5.34 8.77 -19.55
CA LYS A 170 6.14 8.91 -18.33
C LYS A 170 5.41 8.40 -17.10
N TRP A 171 6.21 7.94 -16.12
CA TRP A 171 5.82 7.69 -14.74
C TRP A 171 6.59 8.61 -13.80
N ARG A 172 6.21 8.65 -12.53
CA ARG A 172 7.05 9.21 -11.47
C ARG A 172 7.80 8.11 -10.76
N ILE A 173 9.07 8.35 -10.49
CA ILE A 173 9.94 7.42 -9.79
C ILE A 173 10.88 8.16 -8.84
N ASN A 174 11.16 7.55 -7.70
CA ASN A 174 12.25 7.97 -6.85
C ASN A 174 12.98 6.74 -6.29
N PHE A 175 14.24 6.92 -6.00
CA PHE A 175 15.08 5.91 -5.38
C PHE A 175 15.57 6.46 -4.04
N SER A 176 15.68 5.58 -3.05
CA SER A 176 16.29 5.95 -1.78
C SER A 176 17.19 4.85 -1.25
N ARG A 177 18.16 5.25 -0.44
CA ARG A 177 19.06 4.36 0.27
C ARG A 177 19.20 4.81 1.70
N ASN A 178 19.08 3.88 2.63
CA ASN A 178 19.54 4.07 4.00
C ASN A 178 20.96 3.52 4.14
N ASP A 179 21.84 4.32 4.71
CA ASP A 179 23.19 3.95 5.13
C ASP A 179 23.31 4.24 6.64
N LEU A 180 22.80 3.31 7.42
CA LEU A 180 22.69 3.47 8.88
C LEU A 180 24.04 3.34 9.58
N LYS A 181 25.05 2.75 8.94
CA LYS A 181 26.42 2.69 9.46
C LYS A 181 26.99 4.08 9.74
N ILE A 182 26.58 5.06 8.95
CA ILE A 182 26.94 6.47 9.12
C ILE A 182 25.73 7.34 9.47
N ASN A 183 24.59 6.70 9.80
CA ASN A 183 23.32 7.32 10.18
C ASN A 183 22.80 8.33 9.16
N GLU A 184 22.87 7.97 7.86
CA GLU A 184 22.43 8.80 6.76
C GLU A 184 21.35 8.11 5.91
N GLY A 185 20.47 8.92 5.33
CA GLY A 185 19.48 8.52 4.36
C GLY A 185 19.57 9.39 3.11
N TYR A 186 19.37 8.80 1.94
CA TYR A 186 19.53 9.45 0.65
C TYR A 186 18.33 9.25 -0.26
N SER A 187 18.10 10.20 -1.16
CA SER A 187 17.13 10.08 -2.26
C SER A 187 17.65 10.68 -3.54
N TRP A 188 17.33 10.08 -4.68
CA TRP A 188 17.71 10.60 -5.99
C TRP A 188 17.01 11.92 -6.32
N ALA A 189 15.69 11.96 -6.24
CA ALA A 189 14.96 13.21 -6.25
C ALA A 189 14.85 13.73 -4.82
N ALA A 190 15.24 14.97 -4.58
CA ALA A 190 15.32 15.56 -3.26
C ALA A 190 13.93 15.63 -2.59
N VAL A 191 13.82 15.04 -1.42
CA VAL A 191 12.62 15.11 -0.57
C VAL A 191 12.95 15.96 0.66
N PRO A 192 12.23 17.07 0.92
CA PRO A 192 12.46 17.87 2.11
C PRO A 192 12.24 17.06 3.39
N ARG A 193 13.06 17.27 4.40
CA ARG A 193 13.11 16.48 5.65
C ARG A 193 11.77 16.38 6.41
N ASN A 194 10.92 17.38 6.27
CA ASN A 194 9.59 17.40 6.91
C ASN A 194 8.55 16.51 6.21
N PHE A 195 8.91 15.88 5.09
CA PHE A 195 8.06 14.95 4.35
C PHE A 195 8.60 13.53 4.46
N ASN A 196 7.71 12.56 4.30
CA ASN A 196 8.11 11.16 4.19
C ASN A 196 8.92 10.93 2.92
N ILE A 197 9.96 10.09 2.98
CA ILE A 197 10.83 9.77 1.83
C ILE A 197 10.04 9.19 0.65
N ALA A 198 8.91 8.53 0.90
CA ALA A 198 8.02 7.97 -0.10
C ALA A 198 7.03 8.98 -0.71
N SER A 199 7.19 10.29 -0.44
CA SER A 199 6.27 11.32 -0.93
C SER A 199 6.32 11.46 -2.45
N LEU A 200 5.29 10.96 -3.13
CA LEU A 200 5.17 10.93 -4.60
C LEU A 200 5.30 12.29 -5.29
N PRO A 201 4.80 13.40 -4.71
CA PRO A 201 4.98 14.72 -5.31
C PRO A 201 6.43 15.14 -5.55
N PHE A 202 7.40 14.56 -4.83
CA PHE A 202 8.82 14.88 -4.99
C PHE A 202 9.57 13.90 -5.89
N CYS A 203 8.89 12.89 -6.45
CA CYS A 203 9.51 11.94 -7.36
C CYS A 203 10.01 12.61 -8.65
N GLY A 204 11.08 12.08 -9.20
CA GLY A 204 11.57 12.38 -10.54
C GLY A 204 10.66 11.85 -11.65
N GLU A 205 11.04 12.03 -12.89
CA GLU A 205 10.34 11.53 -14.07
C GLU A 205 11.09 10.33 -14.66
N LEU A 206 10.37 9.22 -14.88
CA LEU A 206 10.81 8.07 -15.67
C LEU A 206 10.14 8.19 -17.04
N ILE A 207 10.94 8.44 -18.09
CA ILE A 207 10.46 8.75 -19.43
C ILE A 207 10.65 7.50 -20.30
N TRP A 208 9.54 6.97 -20.81
CA TRP A 208 9.53 5.77 -21.64
C TRP A 208 9.88 6.06 -23.08
N ASP A 209 10.76 5.28 -23.69
CA ASP A 209 11.09 5.36 -25.12
C ASP A 209 9.89 5.01 -26.00
N LYS A 210 8.99 4.15 -25.51
CA LYS A 210 7.73 3.77 -26.14
C LYS A 210 6.62 3.71 -25.10
N PRO A 211 5.41 4.18 -25.43
CA PRO A 211 4.28 4.08 -24.50
C PRO A 211 4.02 2.63 -24.10
N ILE A 212 3.86 2.41 -22.79
CA ILE A 212 3.62 1.05 -22.28
C ILE A 212 2.30 0.53 -22.82
N ARG A 213 2.31 -0.68 -23.35
CA ARG A 213 1.16 -1.33 -23.97
C ARG A 213 0.07 -1.65 -22.93
N LYS A 214 -1.16 -1.73 -23.41
CA LYS A 214 -2.31 -2.14 -22.62
C LYS A 214 -2.08 -3.52 -22.00
N ARG A 215 -2.27 -3.63 -20.69
CA ARG A 215 -2.24 -4.89 -19.96
C ARG A 215 -3.40 -5.79 -20.43
N LYS A 216 -3.19 -7.09 -20.55
CA LYS A 216 -4.28 -8.06 -20.68
C LYS A 216 -5.12 -8.04 -19.38
N LYS A 217 -6.45 -8.22 -19.51
CA LYS A 217 -7.33 -8.37 -18.34
C LYS A 217 -6.78 -9.50 -17.46
N SER A 218 -6.57 -9.22 -16.18
CA SER A 218 -6.10 -10.21 -15.23
C SER A 218 -7.27 -10.75 -14.43
N VAL A 219 -7.33 -12.06 -14.31
CA VAL A 219 -8.20 -12.75 -13.37
C VAL A 219 -7.29 -13.55 -12.45
N ALA A 220 -7.45 -13.37 -11.15
CA ALA A 220 -6.78 -14.19 -10.14
C ALA A 220 -7.84 -14.80 -9.25
N ILE A 221 -7.73 -16.10 -8.98
CA ILE A 221 -8.58 -16.84 -8.05
C ILE A 221 -7.65 -17.37 -6.95
N ILE A 222 -7.97 -17.09 -5.71
CA ILE A 222 -7.14 -17.39 -4.54
C ILE A 222 -8.00 -18.22 -3.58
N PRO A 223 -8.10 -19.55 -3.77
CA PRO A 223 -8.76 -20.42 -2.82
C PRO A 223 -7.91 -20.60 -1.57
N TYR A 224 -8.54 -20.86 -0.43
CA TYR A 224 -7.85 -21.23 0.79
C TYR A 224 -8.56 -22.34 1.56
N ILE A 225 -7.79 -23.08 2.32
CA ILE A 225 -8.25 -24.02 3.34
C ILE A 225 -7.46 -23.69 4.61
N SER A 226 -8.13 -23.60 5.75
CA SER A 226 -7.51 -23.36 7.04
C SER A 226 -7.95 -24.41 8.06
N GLY A 227 -7.06 -24.72 9.01
CA GLY A 227 -7.37 -25.54 10.16
C GLY A 227 -6.69 -24.93 11.38
N SER A 228 -7.39 -24.83 12.50
CA SER A 228 -6.81 -24.37 13.75
C SER A 228 -7.22 -25.26 14.91
N SER A 229 -6.33 -25.34 15.91
CA SER A 229 -6.59 -25.98 17.19
C SER A 229 -6.24 -25.00 18.30
N GLN A 230 -7.20 -24.67 19.13
CA GLN A 230 -7.03 -23.73 20.24
C GLN A 230 -7.39 -24.40 21.56
N LYS A 231 -6.52 -24.27 22.56
CA LYS A 231 -6.78 -24.72 23.93
C LYS A 231 -6.68 -23.55 24.89
N LYS A 232 -7.73 -23.33 25.68
CA LYS A 232 -7.74 -22.34 26.76
C LYS A 232 -7.34 -23.02 28.08
N TYR A 233 -6.33 -22.47 28.73
CA TYR A 233 -5.80 -23.01 30.00
C TYR A 233 -6.41 -22.34 31.24
N GLN A 234 -7.07 -21.19 31.10
CA GLN A 234 -7.71 -20.47 32.18
C GLN A 234 -9.09 -19.92 31.74
N PRO A 235 -10.11 -19.88 32.60
CA PRO A 235 -10.12 -20.31 34.02
C PRO A 235 -10.31 -21.80 34.26
N LYS A 236 -10.65 -22.60 33.23
CA LYS A 236 -10.75 -24.07 33.31
C LYS A 236 -9.99 -24.68 32.15
N ASN A 237 -9.35 -25.83 32.39
CA ASN A 237 -8.72 -26.66 31.36
C ASN A 237 -9.82 -27.20 30.42
N GLU A 238 -10.12 -26.46 29.34
CA GLU A 238 -11.10 -26.87 28.34
C GLU A 238 -10.43 -27.83 27.33
N SER A 239 -11.23 -28.71 26.74
CA SER A 239 -10.77 -29.56 25.63
C SER A 239 -10.32 -28.68 24.45
N PRO A 240 -9.31 -29.12 23.65
CA PRO A 240 -8.94 -28.38 22.47
C PRO A 240 -10.14 -28.19 21.53
N GLU A 241 -10.35 -26.97 21.11
CA GLU A 241 -11.37 -26.60 20.13
C GLU A 241 -10.72 -26.64 18.74
N PHE A 242 -11.28 -27.43 17.82
CA PHE A 242 -10.80 -27.53 16.45
C PHE A 242 -11.73 -26.76 15.54
N SER A 243 -11.18 -25.92 14.68
CA SER A 243 -11.94 -25.24 13.64
C SER A 243 -11.35 -25.50 12.26
N GLN A 244 -12.22 -25.58 11.26
CA GLN A 244 -11.84 -25.71 9.85
C GLN A 244 -12.55 -24.61 9.08
N GLY A 245 -11.85 -24.05 8.10
CA GLY A 245 -12.35 -23.02 7.22
C GLY A 245 -11.99 -23.30 5.77
N PHE A 246 -12.89 -22.98 4.87
CA PHE A 246 -12.61 -22.94 3.44
C PHE A 246 -13.28 -21.71 2.84
N GLY A 247 -12.65 -21.14 1.85
CA GLY A 247 -13.17 -19.96 1.17
C GLY A 247 -12.27 -19.55 0.03
N GLY A 248 -12.42 -18.33 -0.42
CA GLY A 248 -11.56 -17.81 -1.46
C GLY A 248 -11.92 -16.42 -1.90
N ASP A 249 -10.94 -15.82 -2.54
CA ASP A 249 -11.04 -14.51 -3.16
C ASP A 249 -10.90 -14.64 -4.67
N ALA A 250 -11.63 -13.81 -5.41
CA ALA A 250 -11.46 -13.64 -6.85
C ALA A 250 -11.21 -12.17 -7.18
N ARG A 251 -10.25 -11.92 -8.02
CA ARG A 251 -9.83 -10.59 -8.43
C ARG A 251 -9.91 -10.47 -9.94
N ILE A 252 -10.72 -9.53 -10.42
CA ILE A 252 -11.04 -9.37 -11.84
C ILE A 252 -10.73 -7.94 -12.26
N GLY A 253 -9.74 -7.74 -13.14
CA GLY A 253 -9.47 -6.45 -13.76
C GLY A 253 -10.54 -6.08 -14.77
N ILE A 254 -11.44 -5.15 -14.44
CA ILE A 254 -12.46 -4.63 -15.37
C ILE A 254 -11.81 -3.74 -16.42
N THR A 255 -10.97 -2.81 -15.96
CA THR A 255 -10.07 -2.01 -16.79
C THR A 255 -8.65 -2.11 -16.25
N ASN A 256 -7.70 -1.39 -16.82
CA ASN A 256 -6.34 -1.34 -16.26
C ASN A 256 -6.28 -0.66 -14.88
N SER A 257 -7.28 0.15 -14.56
CA SER A 257 -7.32 1.00 -13.36
C SER A 257 -8.52 0.71 -12.44
N LEU A 258 -9.47 -0.12 -12.88
CA LEU A 258 -10.68 -0.48 -12.15
C LEU A 258 -10.74 -1.99 -11.96
N GLN A 259 -11.00 -2.42 -10.73
CA GLN A 259 -11.01 -3.81 -10.31
C GLN A 259 -12.26 -4.18 -9.56
N LEU A 260 -12.73 -5.39 -9.82
CA LEU A 260 -13.73 -6.09 -9.03
C LEU A 260 -13.05 -7.18 -8.21
N ASP A 261 -13.18 -7.08 -6.90
CA ASP A 261 -12.79 -8.11 -5.95
C ASP A 261 -14.07 -8.78 -5.42
N LEU A 262 -14.08 -10.10 -5.40
CA LEU A 262 -15.14 -10.93 -4.84
C LEU A 262 -14.53 -11.78 -3.73
N THR A 263 -15.27 -12.00 -2.65
CA THR A 263 -14.85 -12.87 -1.56
C THR A 263 -15.99 -13.75 -1.08
N ILE A 264 -15.67 -14.98 -0.71
CA ILE A 264 -16.56 -15.92 -0.04
C ILE A 264 -15.79 -16.45 1.16
N ASN A 265 -16.35 -16.27 2.36
CA ASN A 265 -15.76 -16.69 3.64
C ASN A 265 -14.26 -16.31 3.71
N PRO A 266 -13.89 -15.00 3.70
CA PRO A 266 -12.49 -14.57 3.67
C PRO A 266 -11.70 -15.10 4.87
N ASP A 267 -10.40 -15.35 4.66
CA ASP A 267 -9.51 -15.83 5.71
C ASP A 267 -9.32 -14.80 6.83
N PHE A 268 -9.55 -15.23 8.06
CA PHE A 268 -9.35 -14.44 9.29
C PHE A 268 -8.09 -14.81 10.06
N SER A 269 -7.30 -15.79 9.61
CA SER A 269 -6.14 -16.30 10.35
C SER A 269 -5.11 -15.22 10.70
N GLN A 270 -4.94 -14.22 9.83
CA GLN A 270 -4.05 -13.09 10.08
C GLN A 270 -4.58 -12.08 11.11
N VAL A 271 -5.87 -12.10 11.39
CA VAL A 271 -6.51 -11.21 12.37
C VAL A 271 -6.27 -11.69 13.80
N GLU A 272 -6.15 -12.99 14.00
CA GLU A 272 -5.92 -13.63 15.30
C GLU A 272 -4.51 -13.36 15.86
N VAL A 273 -3.57 -12.94 15.02
CA VAL A 273 -2.15 -12.72 15.38
C VAL A 273 -1.87 -11.26 15.83
N ASP A 274 -2.89 -10.48 16.14
CA ASP A 274 -2.66 -9.12 16.65
C ASP A 274 -1.98 -9.14 18.02
N ARG A 275 -1.04 -8.21 18.20
CA ARG A 275 -0.39 -8.04 19.50
C ARG A 275 -1.43 -7.67 20.55
N GLN A 276 -1.42 -8.37 21.67
CA GLN A 276 -2.18 -7.94 22.85
C GLN A 276 -1.59 -6.63 23.36
N VAL A 277 -2.38 -5.57 23.31
CA VAL A 277 -2.01 -4.25 23.80
C VAL A 277 -3.03 -3.83 24.83
N THR A 278 -2.58 -3.49 26.04
CA THR A 278 -3.46 -2.91 27.06
C THR A 278 -3.87 -1.50 26.62
N ASN A 279 -5.16 -1.30 26.39
CA ASN A 279 -5.69 -0.01 26.01
C ASN A 279 -5.89 0.88 27.24
N LEU A 280 -4.98 1.82 27.45
CA LEU A 280 -5.07 2.83 28.52
C LEU A 280 -5.77 4.12 28.06
N SER A 281 -6.23 4.19 26.83
CA SER A 281 -6.89 5.37 26.27
C SER A 281 -8.40 5.15 26.11
N ARG A 282 -9.17 6.25 26.05
CA ARG A 282 -10.60 6.22 25.73
C ARG A 282 -10.94 5.88 24.28
N PHE A 283 -9.91 5.83 23.41
CA PHE A 283 -10.10 5.52 21.99
C PHE A 283 -9.86 4.04 21.72
N SER A 284 -10.60 3.47 20.77
CA SER A 284 -10.39 2.08 20.34
C SER A 284 -8.98 1.90 19.76
N LEU A 285 -8.36 0.75 20.05
CA LEU A 285 -7.09 0.38 19.45
C LEU A 285 -7.24 0.30 17.92
N TYR A 286 -6.27 0.89 17.25
CA TYR A 286 -6.20 0.83 15.80
C TYR A 286 -5.17 -0.23 15.37
N PHE A 287 -5.68 -1.31 14.77
CA PHE A 287 -4.86 -2.30 14.08
C PHE A 287 -5.00 -2.12 12.56
N PRO A 288 -3.91 -2.21 11.79
CA PRO A 288 -4.01 -2.12 10.34
C PRO A 288 -4.84 -3.28 9.77
N GLU A 289 -5.52 -3.04 8.66
CA GLU A 289 -6.20 -4.10 7.91
C GLU A 289 -5.15 -5.02 7.27
N ARG A 290 -5.38 -6.33 7.33
CA ARG A 290 -4.49 -7.36 6.79
C ARG A 290 -5.19 -8.34 5.85
N ARG A 291 -6.51 -8.31 5.79
CA ARG A 291 -7.28 -9.21 4.91
C ARG A 291 -7.19 -8.72 3.48
N ASN A 292 -6.70 -9.56 2.56
CA ASN A 292 -6.41 -9.24 1.17
C ASN A 292 -7.56 -8.54 0.44
N PHE A 293 -8.80 -8.96 0.71
CA PHE A 293 -10.00 -8.34 0.14
C PHE A 293 -10.11 -6.83 0.42
N PHE A 294 -9.62 -6.35 1.58
CA PHE A 294 -9.79 -4.94 1.99
C PHE A 294 -8.59 -4.05 1.69
N ILE A 295 -7.41 -4.61 1.36
CA ILE A 295 -6.16 -3.86 1.32
C ILE A 295 -6.07 -2.94 0.11
N GLU A 296 -6.31 -3.47 -1.07
CA GLU A 296 -6.08 -2.73 -2.30
C GLU A 296 -7.08 -1.59 -2.48
N ASN A 297 -6.62 -0.38 -2.83
CA ASN A 297 -7.42 0.86 -2.84
C ASN A 297 -8.19 1.13 -1.52
N SER A 298 -7.67 0.65 -0.39
CA SER A 298 -8.30 0.86 0.92
C SER A 298 -8.45 2.34 1.29
N ASP A 299 -7.55 3.19 0.79
CA ASP A 299 -7.57 4.63 0.95
C ASP A 299 -8.89 5.27 0.46
N LEU A 300 -9.48 4.74 -0.62
CA LEU A 300 -10.79 5.20 -1.13
C LEU A 300 -11.91 5.11 -0.08
N PHE A 301 -11.78 4.21 0.88
CA PHE A 301 -12.78 3.97 1.92
C PHE A 301 -12.33 4.49 3.29
N SER A 302 -11.03 4.45 3.58
CA SER A 302 -10.49 4.70 4.92
C SER A 302 -9.88 6.09 5.10
N ASP A 303 -9.66 6.86 4.03
CA ASP A 303 -9.02 8.18 4.10
C ASP A 303 -10.00 9.34 4.28
N PHE A 304 -11.12 9.10 4.95
CA PHE A 304 -12.08 10.11 5.34
C PHE A 304 -11.88 10.47 6.82
N GLY A 305 -11.92 11.78 7.12
CA GLY A 305 -11.66 12.29 8.47
C GLY A 305 -10.22 12.13 8.93
N PHE A 306 -10.02 12.04 10.24
CA PHE A 306 -8.75 11.75 10.90
C PHE A 306 -8.80 10.38 11.61
N ARG A 307 -7.63 9.88 12.01
CA ARG A 307 -7.48 8.55 12.62
C ARG A 307 -8.49 8.27 13.75
N GLN A 308 -8.80 9.26 14.56
CA GLN A 308 -9.72 9.13 15.71
C GLN A 308 -11.21 9.25 15.34
N ILE A 309 -11.52 9.84 14.19
CA ILE A 309 -12.88 10.17 13.74
C ILE A 309 -13.13 9.72 12.31
N ARG A 310 -12.71 8.50 11.98
CA ARG A 310 -12.97 7.88 10.67
C ARG A 310 -14.39 7.37 10.59
N PRO A 311 -15.15 7.70 9.52
CA PRO A 311 -16.50 7.18 9.35
C PRO A 311 -16.50 5.68 9.04
N PHE A 312 -15.45 5.17 8.41
CA PHE A 312 -15.31 3.77 8.01
C PHE A 312 -14.00 3.15 8.49
N PHE A 313 -14.12 1.92 8.97
CA PHE A 313 -12.99 1.07 9.33
C PHE A 313 -13.31 -0.39 9.01
N SER A 314 -12.74 -0.91 7.93
CA SER A 314 -13.00 -2.25 7.39
C SER A 314 -12.82 -3.37 8.42
N ARG A 315 -11.84 -3.24 9.31
CA ARG A 315 -11.53 -4.24 10.31
C ARG A 315 -12.65 -4.50 11.33
N LYS A 316 -13.59 -3.57 11.48
CA LYS A 316 -14.81 -3.79 12.29
C LYS A 316 -15.80 -4.73 11.61
N ILE A 317 -15.70 -4.96 10.30
CA ILE A 317 -16.54 -5.90 9.59
C ILE A 317 -16.03 -7.31 9.89
N GLY A 318 -16.89 -8.19 10.39
CA GLY A 318 -16.53 -9.55 10.75
C GLY A 318 -15.83 -9.68 12.11
N LEU A 319 -15.83 -8.63 12.94
CA LEU A 319 -15.29 -8.65 14.30
C LEU A 319 -16.21 -7.90 15.27
N ASN A 320 -16.51 -8.51 16.41
CA ASN A 320 -17.20 -7.86 17.52
C ASN A 320 -16.55 -8.26 18.86
N ASN A 321 -16.00 -7.29 19.59
CA ASN A 321 -15.35 -7.48 20.89
C ASN A 321 -14.31 -8.62 20.91
N GLY A 322 -13.51 -8.73 19.84
CA GLY A 322 -12.50 -9.77 19.69
C GLY A 322 -13.02 -11.12 19.17
N ASN A 323 -14.33 -11.29 19.04
CA ASN A 323 -14.92 -12.50 18.47
C ASN A 323 -15.10 -12.37 16.96
N ILE A 324 -14.80 -13.44 16.24
CA ILE A 324 -14.98 -13.50 14.78
C ILE A 324 -16.46 -13.64 14.46
N ILE A 325 -16.95 -12.80 13.55
CA ILE A 325 -18.26 -12.90 12.93
C ILE A 325 -18.04 -13.35 11.49
N PRO A 326 -18.49 -14.55 11.10
CA PRO A 326 -18.22 -15.06 9.76
C PRO A 326 -18.79 -14.13 8.68
N ILE A 327 -17.95 -13.79 7.70
CA ILE A 327 -18.38 -13.09 6.49
C ILE A 327 -18.84 -14.16 5.49
N VAL A 328 -20.10 -14.10 5.09
CA VAL A 328 -20.65 -15.03 4.09
C VAL A 328 -20.04 -14.74 2.73
N GLY A 329 -20.00 -13.48 2.36
CA GLY A 329 -19.39 -13.04 1.11
C GLY A 329 -19.44 -11.53 0.93
N GLY A 330 -18.78 -11.07 -0.10
CA GLY A 330 -18.74 -9.66 -0.46
C GLY A 330 -18.24 -9.40 -1.85
N ALA A 331 -18.54 -8.20 -2.32
CA ALA A 331 -18.05 -7.67 -3.59
C ALA A 331 -17.51 -6.26 -3.38
N ARG A 332 -16.42 -5.92 -4.06
CA ARG A 332 -15.83 -4.60 -4.04
C ARG A 332 -15.36 -4.19 -5.43
N LEU A 333 -15.89 -3.09 -5.93
CA LEU A 333 -15.41 -2.42 -7.13
C LEU A 333 -14.61 -1.20 -6.72
N SER A 334 -13.35 -1.10 -7.11
CA SER A 334 -12.49 0.02 -6.70
C SER A 334 -11.47 0.40 -7.77
N GLY A 335 -11.12 1.68 -7.85
CA GLY A 335 -10.09 2.16 -8.75
C GLY A 335 -10.42 3.49 -9.42
N LYS A 336 -9.75 3.75 -10.55
CA LYS A 336 -9.92 4.99 -11.32
C LYS A 336 -10.89 4.77 -12.49
N LEU A 337 -11.85 5.68 -12.61
CA LEU A 337 -12.73 5.77 -13.77
C LEU A 337 -12.03 6.50 -14.92
N ASN A 338 -11.29 7.54 -14.59
CA ASN A 338 -10.46 8.33 -15.52
C ASN A 338 -9.33 9.02 -14.74
N LYS A 339 -8.65 9.99 -15.37
CA LYS A 339 -7.53 10.73 -14.75
C LYS A 339 -7.89 11.51 -13.48
N ASP A 340 -9.15 11.91 -13.33
CA ASP A 340 -9.58 12.78 -12.22
C ASP A 340 -10.52 12.09 -11.23
N TRP A 341 -11.23 11.04 -11.63
CA TRP A 341 -12.24 10.39 -10.82
C TRP A 341 -11.81 8.99 -10.37
N ARG A 342 -12.01 8.73 -9.07
CA ARG A 342 -11.88 7.42 -8.44
C ARG A 342 -13.20 7.00 -7.82
N ILE A 343 -13.51 5.71 -7.87
CA ILE A 343 -14.73 5.14 -7.29
C ILE A 343 -14.37 3.94 -6.41
N GLY A 344 -15.10 3.83 -5.31
CA GLY A 344 -15.10 2.65 -4.45
C GLY A 344 -16.54 2.28 -4.09
N LEU A 345 -16.94 1.07 -4.46
CA LEU A 345 -18.22 0.47 -4.06
C LEU A 345 -17.93 -0.85 -3.37
N MET A 346 -18.55 -1.09 -2.22
CA MET A 346 -18.35 -2.32 -1.48
C MET A 346 -19.67 -2.76 -0.85
N ASN A 347 -19.96 -4.05 -0.94
CA ASN A 347 -21.06 -4.68 -0.20
C ASN A 347 -20.56 -5.96 0.45
N ILE A 348 -20.84 -6.14 1.72
CA ILE A 348 -20.42 -7.29 2.51
C ILE A 348 -21.58 -7.76 3.37
N HIS A 349 -21.73 -9.08 3.43
CA HIS A 349 -22.74 -9.74 4.24
C HIS A 349 -22.10 -10.66 5.27
N THR A 350 -22.45 -10.46 6.55
CA THR A 350 -21.97 -11.29 7.66
C THR A 350 -23.08 -12.20 8.17
N ASN A 351 -22.71 -13.37 8.69
CA ASN A 351 -23.64 -14.28 9.32
C ASN A 351 -23.94 -13.85 10.77
N LYS A 352 -24.93 -14.48 11.38
CA LYS A 352 -25.19 -14.36 12.83
C LYS A 352 -24.07 -15.07 13.60
N SER A 353 -23.60 -14.47 14.70
CA SER A 353 -22.61 -15.08 15.60
C SER A 353 -22.92 -14.69 17.05
N GLY A 354 -23.28 -15.67 17.87
CA GLY A 354 -23.71 -15.40 19.24
C GLY A 354 -24.89 -14.42 19.30
N ASN A 355 -24.71 -13.33 20.04
CA ASN A 355 -25.69 -12.25 20.17
C ASN A 355 -25.63 -11.21 19.05
N THR A 356 -24.67 -11.31 18.13
CA THR A 356 -24.56 -10.38 17.00
C THR A 356 -25.46 -10.89 15.87
N PRO A 357 -26.43 -10.09 15.40
CA PRO A 357 -27.30 -10.48 14.31
C PRO A 357 -26.52 -10.49 12.98
N GLN A 358 -27.13 -11.10 11.99
CA GLN A 358 -26.70 -11.01 10.59
C GLN A 358 -26.70 -9.54 10.14
N GLN A 359 -25.68 -9.11 9.43
CA GLN A 359 -25.54 -7.71 9.01
C GLN A 359 -25.12 -7.59 7.54
N ASN A 360 -25.60 -6.53 6.90
CA ASN A 360 -25.12 -6.10 5.59
C ASN A 360 -24.49 -4.72 5.69
N TYR A 361 -23.32 -4.59 5.08
CA TYR A 361 -22.55 -3.36 5.00
C TYR A 361 -22.45 -2.93 3.54
N THR A 362 -22.92 -1.74 3.23
CA THR A 362 -22.75 -1.11 1.92
C THR A 362 -21.94 0.18 2.09
N VAL A 363 -20.90 0.34 1.29
CA VAL A 363 -20.05 1.52 1.28
C VAL A 363 -19.92 2.03 -0.15
N ALA A 364 -20.15 3.30 -0.36
CA ALA A 364 -19.93 3.99 -1.62
C ALA A 364 -19.01 5.19 -1.36
N ALA A 365 -17.91 5.25 -2.09
CA ALA A 365 -16.96 6.36 -2.05
C ALA A 365 -16.70 6.88 -3.46
N LEU A 366 -16.66 8.18 -3.61
CA LEU A 366 -16.34 8.87 -4.85
C LEU A 366 -15.32 9.96 -4.54
N GLN A 367 -14.21 9.99 -5.27
CA GLN A 367 -13.17 10.98 -5.11
C GLN A 367 -12.85 11.65 -6.44
N ARG A 368 -12.73 12.98 -6.42
CA ARG A 368 -12.33 13.77 -7.59
C ARG A 368 -11.07 14.57 -7.29
N ARG A 369 -10.11 14.51 -8.21
CA ARG A 369 -8.96 15.41 -8.19
C ARG A 369 -9.39 16.79 -8.66
N VAL A 370 -9.02 17.81 -7.91
CA VAL A 370 -9.30 19.23 -8.18
C VAL A 370 -8.03 20.05 -7.95
N LEU A 371 -7.95 21.25 -8.51
CA LEU A 371 -6.83 22.18 -8.28
C LEU A 371 -5.43 21.52 -8.46
N LYS A 372 -5.27 20.61 -9.41
CA LYS A 372 -4.06 19.81 -9.73
C LYS A 372 -3.60 18.86 -8.62
N ASN A 373 -3.43 19.30 -7.36
CA ASN A 373 -2.88 18.52 -6.25
C ASN A 373 -3.87 18.30 -5.10
N SER A 374 -5.12 18.76 -5.23
CA SER A 374 -6.15 18.64 -4.19
C SER A 374 -7.19 17.60 -4.57
N THR A 375 -7.92 17.09 -3.59
CA THR A 375 -9.00 16.12 -3.82
C THR A 375 -10.24 16.48 -3.02
N ILE A 376 -11.41 16.28 -3.61
CA ILE A 376 -12.69 16.28 -2.92
C ILE A 376 -13.25 14.84 -2.93
N GLY A 377 -13.71 14.38 -1.80
CA GLY A 377 -14.25 13.03 -1.61
C GLY A 377 -15.66 13.06 -1.01
N PHE A 378 -16.47 12.10 -1.42
CA PHE A 378 -17.79 11.82 -0.86
C PHE A 378 -17.84 10.37 -0.41
N ILE A 379 -18.45 10.12 0.75
CA ILE A 379 -18.65 8.77 1.30
C ILE A 379 -20.08 8.60 1.79
N GLY A 380 -20.66 7.46 1.44
CA GLY A 380 -21.94 6.97 1.97
C GLY A 380 -21.76 5.57 2.54
N LEU A 381 -22.27 5.36 3.75
CA LEU A 381 -22.25 4.07 4.43
C LEU A 381 -23.64 3.69 4.88
N ASN A 382 -23.98 2.40 4.76
CA ASN A 382 -25.19 1.85 5.29
C ASN A 382 -24.88 0.49 5.92
N ARG A 383 -25.16 0.34 7.22
CA ARG A 383 -25.18 -0.93 7.92
C ARG A 383 -26.62 -1.23 8.33
N ASN A 384 -27.14 -2.36 7.92
CA ASN A 384 -28.42 -2.89 8.36
C ASN A 384 -28.21 -4.22 9.08
N SER A 385 -28.93 -4.45 10.15
CA SER A 385 -29.05 -5.75 10.78
C SER A 385 -30.33 -6.46 10.33
N PHE A 386 -30.34 -7.79 10.43
CA PHE A 386 -31.48 -8.63 10.04
C PHE A 386 -31.96 -9.45 11.24
N ASP A 387 -33.26 -9.58 11.36
CA ASP A 387 -33.95 -10.47 12.28
C ASP A 387 -34.86 -11.46 11.52
N SER A 388 -35.70 -12.19 12.25
CA SER A 388 -36.62 -13.17 11.65
C SER A 388 -37.67 -12.55 10.72
N SER A 389 -37.92 -11.24 10.82
CA SER A 389 -38.88 -10.49 9.99
C SER A 389 -38.20 -9.78 8.80
N GLY A 390 -36.86 -9.86 8.65
CA GLY A 390 -36.08 -9.20 7.59
C GLY A 390 -35.20 -8.10 8.11
N ILE A 391 -35.19 -6.91 7.48
CA ILE A 391 -34.38 -5.77 7.91
C ILE A 391 -34.89 -5.20 9.22
N ASN A 392 -34.06 -5.24 10.26
CA ASN A 392 -34.37 -4.64 11.54
C ASN A 392 -34.33 -3.12 11.47
N GLN A 393 -35.51 -2.48 11.58
CA GLN A 393 -35.65 -1.02 11.50
C GLN A 393 -35.09 -0.29 12.73
N SER A 394 -34.83 -1.00 13.82
CA SER A 394 -34.28 -0.45 15.06
C SER A 394 -32.76 -0.62 15.19
N ASP A 395 -32.09 -1.37 14.28
CA ASP A 395 -30.65 -1.56 14.31
C ASP A 395 -30.02 -1.29 12.95
N TYR A 396 -29.84 -0.01 12.66
CA TYR A 396 -29.10 0.47 11.49
C TYR A 396 -28.10 1.56 11.87
N ASN A 397 -27.12 1.77 10.99
CA ASN A 397 -26.23 2.93 11.04
C ASN A 397 -25.97 3.39 9.62
N ARG A 398 -26.23 4.67 9.35
CA ARG A 398 -25.98 5.31 8.05
C ARG A 398 -25.08 6.51 8.25
N ILE A 399 -24.10 6.68 7.38
CA ILE A 399 -23.20 7.82 7.42
C ILE A 399 -23.13 8.42 6.02
N ILE A 400 -23.18 9.72 5.95
CA ILE A 400 -22.82 10.49 4.76
C ILE A 400 -21.71 11.45 5.13
N GLY A 401 -20.79 11.68 4.20
CA GLY A 401 -19.67 12.56 4.48
C GLY A 401 -19.01 13.12 3.24
N THR A 402 -18.30 14.20 3.44
CA THR A 402 -17.46 14.83 2.43
C THR A 402 -16.14 15.25 3.07
N ASP A 403 -15.06 15.10 2.32
CA ASP A 403 -13.71 15.53 2.67
C ASP A 403 -13.12 16.36 1.56
N PHE A 404 -12.42 17.43 1.91
CA PHE A 404 -11.61 18.20 1.01
C PHE A 404 -10.16 18.20 1.50
N ASN A 405 -9.28 17.49 0.78
CA ASN A 405 -7.85 17.50 1.02
C ASN A 405 -7.22 18.49 0.06
N PHE A 406 -6.70 19.60 0.58
CA PHE A 406 -6.04 20.58 -0.26
C PHE A 406 -4.53 20.48 -0.13
N ASN A 407 -3.84 20.74 -1.24
CA ASN A 407 -2.39 20.82 -1.31
C ASN A 407 -2.02 21.83 -2.39
N THR A 408 -1.29 22.88 -2.02
CA THR A 408 -0.87 23.90 -2.96
C THR A 408 0.16 23.38 -3.96
N LEU A 409 0.25 24.03 -5.14
CA LEU A 409 1.22 23.64 -6.17
C LEU A 409 2.67 23.78 -5.71
N ASP A 410 2.96 24.80 -4.91
CA ASP A 410 4.26 25.04 -4.30
C ASP A 410 4.49 24.18 -3.03
N ARG A 411 3.50 23.37 -2.65
CA ARG A 411 3.53 22.44 -1.52
C ARG A 411 3.79 23.08 -0.15
N LYS A 412 3.61 24.39 -0.04
CA LYS A 412 3.79 25.10 1.24
C LYS A 412 2.60 24.91 2.17
N TRP A 413 1.42 24.70 1.63
CA TRP A 413 0.20 24.53 2.39
C TRP A 413 -0.48 23.22 2.04
N ALA A 414 -0.80 22.46 3.06
CA ALA A 414 -1.61 21.24 2.97
C ALA A 414 -2.57 21.20 4.16
N GLY A 415 -3.77 20.70 3.92
CA GLY A 415 -4.78 20.60 4.97
C GLY A 415 -5.95 19.72 4.55
N LYS A 416 -6.82 19.45 5.52
CA LYS A 416 -8.03 18.66 5.33
C LYS A 416 -9.20 19.33 6.01
N PHE A 417 -10.30 19.51 5.28
CA PHE A 417 -11.61 19.89 5.80
C PHE A 417 -12.57 18.72 5.57
N PHE A 418 -13.43 18.43 6.52
CA PHE A 418 -14.41 17.38 6.36
C PHE A 418 -15.66 17.63 7.18
N TYR A 419 -16.74 17.02 6.71
CA TYR A 419 -18.01 16.96 7.42
C TYR A 419 -18.61 15.58 7.29
N HIS A 420 -18.94 14.95 8.42
CA HIS A 420 -19.55 13.63 8.46
C HIS A 420 -20.77 13.65 9.38
N GLN A 421 -21.89 13.11 8.89
CA GLN A 421 -23.13 12.99 9.63
C GLN A 421 -23.53 11.52 9.76
N SER A 422 -23.75 11.08 11.00
CA SER A 422 -24.22 9.73 11.30
C SER A 422 -25.71 9.74 11.69
N PHE A 423 -26.45 8.76 11.17
CA PHE A 423 -27.84 8.52 11.45
C PHE A 423 -27.99 7.12 12.00
N LYS A 424 -28.56 6.99 13.20
CA LYS A 424 -28.88 5.71 13.86
C LYS A 424 -30.21 5.83 14.57
N TYR A 425 -30.86 4.70 14.76
CA TYR A 425 -32.07 4.64 15.59
C TYR A 425 -31.73 5.13 17.00
N ARG A 426 -32.56 6.03 17.54
CA ARG A 426 -32.53 6.44 18.94
C ARG A 426 -33.78 5.90 19.59
N GLU A 427 -33.68 5.02 20.59
CA GLU A 427 -34.73 4.78 21.53
C GLU A 427 -34.94 6.08 22.32
N ILE A 428 -36.14 6.64 22.22
CA ILE A 428 -36.57 7.73 23.10
C ILE A 428 -37.00 7.03 24.38
N HIS A 429 -36.07 6.95 25.36
CA HIS A 429 -36.50 6.59 26.71
C HIS A 429 -37.40 7.72 27.21
N GLN A 430 -38.72 7.45 27.32
CA GLN A 430 -39.70 8.28 28.00
C GLN A 430 -39.49 8.18 29.50
#